data_93cd632d875afac878262f078abe9689
#
_entry.id   93cd632d875afac878262f078abe9689
#
_cell.length_a   1.000
_cell.length_b   1.000
_cell.length_c   1.000
_cell.angle_alpha   90.00
_cell.angle_beta   90.00
_cell.angle_gamma   90.00
#
_symmetry.space_group_name_H-M   'P 1'
#
loop_
_entity.id
_entity.type
_entity.pdbx_description
1 polymer ?
#
loop_
_entity_poly.entity_id
_entity_poly.type
_entity_poly.pdbx_seq_one_letter_code
_entity_poly.pdbx_strand_id
1 'polypeptide(L)'
;MRHLPWLAAAAFVAACLVWLSRDDRISHHAFQPWSSHNSSSQGLSLASRYLAESGRTVAALQRPVDRAFLPADAVLFRVAPDPRAGDAKVPLFTAAEEAWMRGGGRLVLAIEKKYGDVDVRTGAGGPFQKSFPIWPGVERLDLLPARTLEGIAMNGAHALFLSGENPVVARLPMGRGEAILSAVPEIFQNGRLAIADHLAFLERLAGTDRPVFFDESVHGGAGSTGVLEILGA
;
A
#
# COMPACT_ATOMS: atom_id res chain seq x y z
N MET A 1 11.03 12.68 -54.26
CA MET A 1 11.13 11.56 -53.30
C MET A 1 12.32 11.68 -52.33
N ARG A 2 12.76 12.87 -51.88
CA ARG A 2 13.97 13.07 -51.04
C ARG A 2 13.72 13.17 -49.52
N HIS A 3 12.45 13.13 -49.07
CA HIS A 3 12.08 13.37 -47.65
C HIS A 3 11.74 12.12 -46.88
N LEU A 4 11.64 10.94 -47.50
CA LEU A 4 11.27 9.68 -46.89
C LEU A 4 12.22 9.23 -45.75
N PRO A 5 13.55 9.33 -45.88
CA PRO A 5 14.46 8.90 -44.82
C PRO A 5 14.39 9.78 -43.56
N TRP A 6 14.07 11.06 -43.69
CA TRP A 6 13.94 11.96 -42.54
C TRP A 6 12.67 11.71 -41.76
N LEU A 7 11.58 11.35 -42.42
CA LEU A 7 10.34 10.97 -41.75
C LEU A 7 10.49 9.65 -40.98
N ALA A 8 11.20 8.67 -41.55
CA ALA A 8 11.50 7.43 -40.87
C ALA A 8 12.40 7.64 -39.64
N ALA A 9 13.43 8.51 -39.75
CA ALA A 9 14.28 8.84 -38.60
C ALA A 9 13.51 9.57 -37.49
N ALA A 10 12.64 10.53 -37.86
CA ALA A 10 11.79 11.24 -36.88
C ALA A 10 10.80 10.30 -36.16
N ALA A 11 10.17 9.37 -36.90
CA ALA A 11 9.28 8.38 -36.33
C ALA A 11 10.03 7.42 -35.39
N PHE A 12 11.26 7.01 -35.75
CA PHE A 12 12.08 6.17 -34.87
C PHE A 12 12.49 6.90 -33.59
N VAL A 13 12.94 8.16 -33.69
CA VAL A 13 13.24 8.98 -32.51
C VAL A 13 12.03 9.18 -31.62
N ALA A 14 10.86 9.45 -32.22
CA ALA A 14 9.61 9.56 -31.44
C ALA A 14 9.23 8.24 -30.75
N ALA A 15 9.38 7.11 -31.43
CA ALA A 15 9.14 5.79 -30.84
C ALA A 15 10.13 5.49 -29.69
N CYS A 16 11.40 5.83 -29.84
CA CYS A 16 12.43 5.70 -28.79
C CYS A 16 12.08 6.60 -27.58
N LEU A 17 11.68 7.85 -27.81
CA LEU A 17 11.27 8.78 -26.74
C LEU A 17 10.02 8.27 -26.01
N VAL A 18 9.05 7.73 -26.71
CA VAL A 18 7.86 7.10 -26.10
C VAL A 18 8.24 5.84 -25.31
N TRP A 19 9.19 5.06 -25.83
CA TRP A 19 9.67 3.87 -25.12
C TRP A 19 10.45 4.23 -23.86
N LEU A 20 11.39 5.19 -23.96
CA LEU A 20 12.13 5.72 -22.80
C LEU A 20 11.20 6.36 -21.75
N SER A 21 10.17 7.10 -22.17
CA SER A 21 9.21 7.70 -21.22
C SER A 21 8.31 6.67 -20.54
N ARG A 22 8.15 5.47 -21.11
CA ARG A 22 7.50 4.34 -20.45
C ARG A 22 8.39 3.72 -19.37
N ASP A 23 9.70 3.65 -19.63
CA ASP A 23 10.67 3.07 -18.69
C ASP A 23 10.92 4.01 -17.48
N ASP A 24 10.85 5.33 -17.67
CA ASP A 24 10.98 6.31 -16.59
C ASP A 24 9.89 6.20 -15.52
N ARG A 25 8.69 5.71 -15.87
CA ARG A 25 7.62 5.47 -14.88
C ARG A 25 8.00 4.36 -13.90
N ILE A 26 8.66 3.32 -14.37
CA ILE A 26 9.14 2.22 -13.52
C ILE A 26 10.32 2.69 -12.67
N SER A 27 11.23 3.52 -13.23
CA SER A 27 12.41 3.99 -12.52
C SER A 27 12.09 4.95 -11.37
N HIS A 28 11.09 5.83 -11.50
CA HIS A 28 10.69 6.71 -10.40
C HIS A 28 10.12 5.94 -9.21
N HIS A 29 9.33 4.91 -9.43
CA HIS A 29 8.79 4.06 -8.36
C HIS A 29 9.86 3.18 -7.70
N ALA A 30 10.90 2.78 -8.45
CA ALA A 30 11.98 1.94 -7.92
C ALA A 30 12.81 2.62 -6.82
N PHE A 31 12.77 3.94 -6.70
CA PHE A 31 13.50 4.71 -5.69
C PHE A 31 12.61 5.29 -4.58
N GLN A 32 11.30 5.20 -4.71
CA GLN A 32 10.41 5.72 -3.67
C GLN A 32 10.34 4.76 -2.49
N PRO A 33 10.51 5.24 -1.26
CA PRO A 33 10.20 4.45 -0.08
C PRO A 33 8.77 3.91 -0.18
N TRP A 34 8.55 2.72 0.37
CA TRP A 34 7.24 2.06 0.43
C TRP A 34 6.66 1.56 -0.92
N SER A 35 7.39 1.72 -2.04
CA SER A 35 6.97 1.15 -3.32
C SER A 35 7.27 -0.35 -3.40
N SER A 36 6.36 -1.12 -4.00
CA SER A 36 6.55 -2.55 -4.30
C SER A 36 7.59 -2.80 -5.39
N HIS A 37 8.02 -1.76 -6.10
CA HIS A 37 9.11 -1.78 -7.08
C HIS A 37 10.47 -1.46 -6.47
N ASN A 38 10.51 -0.91 -5.25
CA ASN A 38 11.75 -0.51 -4.60
C ASN A 38 12.42 -1.70 -3.90
N SER A 39 13.63 -2.04 -4.34
CA SER A 39 14.45 -3.14 -3.78
C SER A 39 15.37 -2.72 -2.63
N SER A 40 15.41 -1.42 -2.27
CA SER A 40 16.16 -0.98 -1.09
C SER A 40 15.54 -1.49 0.20
N SER A 41 16.23 -1.31 1.32
CA SER A 41 15.72 -1.71 2.64
C SER A 41 14.38 -1.06 3.01
N GLN A 42 14.08 0.12 2.45
CA GLN A 42 12.84 0.88 2.69
C GLN A 42 11.71 0.55 1.71
N GLY A 43 11.96 -0.27 0.69
CA GLY A 43 10.95 -0.70 -0.28
C GLY A 43 10.13 -1.90 0.17
N LEU A 44 9.15 -2.29 -0.64
CA LEU A 44 8.26 -3.44 -0.41
C LEU A 44 8.45 -4.56 -1.45
N SER A 45 9.48 -4.50 -2.30
CA SER A 45 9.65 -5.46 -3.39
C SER A 45 9.82 -6.90 -2.89
N LEU A 46 10.44 -7.09 -1.70
CA LEU A 46 10.57 -8.41 -1.10
C LEU A 46 9.22 -8.98 -0.67
N ALA A 47 8.34 -8.15 -0.07
CA ALA A 47 6.98 -8.56 0.29
C ALA A 47 6.17 -8.97 -0.96
N SER A 48 6.24 -8.16 -2.01
CA SER A 48 5.57 -8.43 -3.29
C SER A 48 6.06 -9.74 -3.93
N ARG A 49 7.38 -9.91 -4.03
CA ARG A 49 8.00 -11.13 -4.60
C ARG A 49 7.70 -12.38 -3.78
N TYR A 50 7.83 -12.29 -2.46
CA TYR A 50 7.54 -13.41 -1.59
C TYR A 50 6.10 -13.91 -1.76
N LEU A 51 5.13 -13.00 -1.80
CA LEU A 51 3.73 -13.38 -2.03
C LEU A 51 3.52 -14.00 -3.42
N ALA A 52 4.18 -13.48 -4.45
CA ALA A 52 4.12 -14.05 -5.80
C ALA A 52 4.77 -15.44 -5.86
N GLU A 53 5.94 -15.64 -5.27
CA GLU A 53 6.65 -16.92 -5.20
C GLU A 53 5.89 -17.93 -4.34
N SER A 54 5.05 -17.48 -3.39
CA SER A 54 4.13 -18.33 -2.63
C SER A 54 2.86 -18.73 -3.42
N GLY A 55 2.80 -18.44 -4.72
CA GLY A 55 1.73 -18.86 -5.62
C GLY A 55 0.53 -17.91 -5.69
N ARG A 56 0.61 -16.72 -5.10
CA ARG A 56 -0.47 -15.73 -5.17
C ARG A 56 -0.38 -14.89 -6.44
N THR A 57 -1.52 -14.45 -6.95
CA THR A 57 -1.55 -13.39 -7.97
C THR A 57 -1.24 -12.06 -7.31
N VAL A 58 -0.12 -11.43 -7.68
CA VAL A 58 0.33 -10.14 -7.13
C VAL A 58 0.47 -9.13 -8.26
N ALA A 59 -0.05 -7.92 -8.06
CA ALA A 59 0.04 -6.82 -9.00
C ALA A 59 0.20 -5.47 -8.30
N ALA A 60 0.75 -4.49 -9.02
CA ALA A 60 0.80 -3.09 -8.60
C ALA A 60 -0.43 -2.34 -9.12
N LEU A 61 -1.13 -1.62 -8.24
CA LEU A 61 -2.26 -0.78 -8.60
C LEU A 61 -1.76 0.64 -8.89
N GLN A 62 -1.75 1.03 -10.16
CA GLN A 62 -1.23 2.34 -10.61
C GLN A 62 -2.29 3.46 -10.59
N ARG A 63 -3.54 3.13 -10.33
CA ARG A 63 -4.67 4.06 -10.32
C ARG A 63 -5.49 3.89 -9.04
N PRO A 64 -6.10 4.95 -8.51
CA PRO A 64 -7.00 4.85 -7.38
C PRO A 64 -8.14 3.84 -7.60
N VAL A 65 -8.68 3.30 -6.52
CA VAL A 65 -9.71 2.23 -6.54
C VAL A 65 -10.96 2.62 -7.34
N ASP A 66 -11.34 3.89 -7.32
CA ASP A 66 -12.47 4.43 -8.09
C ASP A 66 -12.26 4.39 -9.61
N ARG A 67 -11.02 4.24 -10.08
CA ARG A 67 -10.62 4.17 -11.49
C ARG A 67 -10.02 2.84 -11.90
N ALA A 68 -10.00 1.88 -10.98
CA ALA A 68 -9.42 0.56 -11.19
C ALA A 68 -10.46 -0.52 -10.94
N PHE A 69 -10.34 -1.63 -11.67
CA PHE A 69 -11.12 -2.82 -11.36
C PHE A 69 -10.34 -3.68 -10.37
N LEU A 70 -10.88 -3.81 -9.15
CA LEU A 70 -10.38 -4.77 -8.15
C LEU A 70 -11.39 -5.91 -8.00
N PRO A 71 -10.93 -7.18 -8.00
CA PRO A 71 -11.77 -8.30 -7.60
C PRO A 71 -12.41 -8.06 -6.22
N ALA A 72 -13.64 -8.52 -6.04
CA ALA A 72 -14.38 -8.28 -4.80
C ALA A 72 -13.73 -8.92 -3.57
N ASP A 73 -12.94 -9.97 -3.77
CA ASP A 73 -12.22 -10.71 -2.73
C ASP A 73 -10.73 -10.35 -2.64
N ALA A 74 -10.26 -9.36 -3.41
CA ALA A 74 -8.85 -8.97 -3.41
C ALA A 74 -8.39 -8.39 -2.06
N VAL A 75 -7.07 -8.37 -1.89
CA VAL A 75 -6.38 -7.65 -0.80
C VAL A 75 -5.59 -6.50 -1.41
N LEU A 76 -5.79 -5.30 -0.90
CA LEU A 76 -5.07 -4.10 -1.30
C LEU A 76 -4.17 -3.64 -0.15
N PHE A 77 -2.86 -3.62 -0.38
CA PHE A 77 -1.88 -3.02 0.52
C PHE A 77 -1.64 -1.56 0.13
N ARG A 78 -2.00 -0.66 1.00
CA ARG A 78 -1.69 0.77 0.95
C ARG A 78 -0.76 1.10 2.11
N VAL A 79 0.51 1.30 1.81
CA VAL A 79 1.55 1.47 2.83
C VAL A 79 2.09 2.89 2.77
N ALA A 80 2.10 3.57 3.91
CA ALA A 80 2.59 4.94 4.09
C ALA A 80 2.12 5.92 2.99
N PRO A 81 0.81 6.05 2.77
CA PRO A 81 0.29 6.98 1.78
C PRO A 81 0.74 8.41 2.11
N ASP A 82 1.01 9.23 1.08
CA ASP A 82 1.44 10.62 1.24
C ASP A 82 0.40 11.40 2.07
N PRO A 83 0.80 12.04 3.17
CA PRO A 83 -0.07 12.84 4.02
C PRO A 83 -0.62 14.12 3.36
N ARG A 84 -0.30 14.41 2.06
CA ARG A 84 -1.06 15.43 1.31
C ARG A 84 -2.56 15.14 1.29
N ALA A 85 -2.95 13.90 1.54
CA ALA A 85 -4.29 13.53 1.96
C ALA A 85 -4.64 13.99 3.38
N GLY A 86 -3.70 14.56 4.14
CA GLY A 86 -3.85 14.98 5.53
C GLY A 86 -4.58 16.30 5.79
N ASP A 87 -5.19 16.89 4.75
CA ASP A 87 -6.26 17.85 4.99
C ASP A 87 -7.36 17.15 5.78
N ALA A 88 -7.72 17.72 6.94
CA ALA A 88 -8.70 17.18 7.91
C ALA A 88 -10.12 16.88 7.32
N LYS A 89 -10.28 17.01 6.01
CA LYS A 89 -11.51 16.76 5.24
C LYS A 89 -11.45 15.53 4.35
N VAL A 90 -10.29 14.86 4.26
CA VAL A 90 -10.21 13.63 3.44
C VAL A 90 -10.73 12.48 4.29
N PRO A 91 -11.76 11.76 3.85
CA PRO A 91 -12.26 10.61 4.60
C PRO A 91 -11.19 9.50 4.63
N LEU A 92 -11.19 8.67 5.68
CA LEU A 92 -10.29 7.53 5.81
C LEU A 92 -10.38 6.58 4.62
N PHE A 93 -11.61 6.39 4.11
CA PHE A 93 -11.90 5.60 2.93
C PHE A 93 -12.78 6.38 1.97
N THR A 94 -12.55 6.25 0.69
CA THR A 94 -13.44 6.74 -0.34
C THR A 94 -14.73 5.90 -0.41
N ALA A 95 -15.80 6.43 -0.96
CA ALA A 95 -17.04 5.68 -1.15
C ALA A 95 -16.85 4.41 -2.01
N ALA A 96 -15.93 4.45 -2.99
CA ALA A 96 -15.58 3.30 -3.81
C ALA A 96 -14.86 2.21 -3.00
N GLU A 97 -13.93 2.60 -2.15
CA GLU A 97 -13.23 1.68 -1.24
C GLU A 97 -14.17 1.03 -0.23
N GLU A 98 -15.06 1.82 0.36
CA GLU A 98 -16.08 1.28 1.26
C GLU A 98 -17.01 0.29 0.56
N ALA A 99 -17.48 0.61 -0.64
CA ALA A 99 -18.33 -0.28 -1.42
C ALA A 99 -17.60 -1.59 -1.77
N TRP A 100 -16.34 -1.50 -2.16
CA TRP A 100 -15.50 -2.66 -2.46
C TRP A 100 -15.25 -3.53 -1.20
N MET A 101 -14.90 -2.93 -0.07
CA MET A 101 -14.74 -3.65 1.18
C MET A 101 -16.06 -4.30 1.63
N ARG A 102 -17.20 -3.59 1.55
CA ARG A 102 -18.51 -4.21 1.85
C ARG A 102 -18.82 -5.40 0.95
N GLY A 103 -18.28 -5.43 -0.26
CA GLY A 103 -18.36 -6.53 -1.22
C GLY A 103 -17.48 -7.74 -0.88
N GLY A 104 -16.53 -7.63 0.03
CA GLY A 104 -15.62 -8.72 0.44
C GLY A 104 -14.14 -8.36 0.38
N GLY A 105 -13.76 -7.18 -0.16
CA GLY A 105 -12.39 -6.70 -0.24
C GLY A 105 -11.73 -6.53 1.13
N ARG A 106 -10.41 -6.65 1.17
CA ARG A 106 -9.60 -6.32 2.35
C ARG A 106 -8.64 -5.20 2.02
N LEU A 107 -8.75 -4.07 2.72
CA LEU A 107 -7.76 -3.00 2.66
C LEU A 107 -6.81 -3.11 3.84
N VAL A 108 -5.52 -3.24 3.58
CA VAL A 108 -4.45 -3.12 4.57
C VAL A 108 -3.89 -1.71 4.44
N LEU A 109 -4.23 -0.84 5.37
CA LEU A 109 -3.81 0.55 5.41
C LEU A 109 -2.78 0.74 6.54
N ALA A 110 -1.51 0.88 6.17
CA ALA A 110 -0.42 1.13 7.10
C ALA A 110 0.01 2.59 7.01
N ILE A 111 -0.08 3.34 8.10
CA ILE A 111 0.11 4.79 8.16
C ILE A 111 1.21 5.18 9.14
N GLU A 112 2.02 6.17 8.76
CA GLU A 112 3.07 6.73 9.63
C GLU A 112 2.60 7.95 10.42
N LYS A 113 1.64 8.65 9.88
CA LYS A 113 1.14 9.96 10.37
C LYS A 113 -0.37 9.97 10.28
N LYS A 114 -0.98 11.04 10.77
CA LYS A 114 -2.41 11.25 10.64
C LYS A 114 -2.88 11.03 9.19
N TYR A 115 -3.93 10.23 9.04
CA TYR A 115 -4.57 9.96 7.77
C TYR A 115 -6.10 9.93 7.95
N GLY A 116 -6.80 10.80 7.25
CA GLY A 116 -8.23 11.01 7.50
C GLY A 116 -8.49 11.45 8.94
N ASP A 117 -9.35 10.75 9.60
CA ASP A 117 -9.75 10.94 11.01
C ASP A 117 -8.95 10.04 12.00
N VAL A 118 -8.05 9.20 11.49
CA VAL A 118 -7.14 8.39 12.31
C VAL A 118 -5.87 9.16 12.60
N ASP A 119 -5.56 9.34 13.88
CA ASP A 119 -4.31 9.91 14.33
C ASP A 119 -3.29 8.80 14.65
N VAL A 120 -2.01 9.09 14.45
CA VAL A 120 -0.90 8.21 14.79
C VAL A 120 -0.02 8.90 15.81
N ARG A 121 0.06 8.34 17.00
CA ARG A 121 0.89 8.87 18.07
C ARG A 121 2.10 8.00 18.33
N THR A 122 3.23 8.66 18.56
CA THR A 122 4.42 7.97 19.06
C THR A 122 4.19 7.57 20.51
N GLY A 123 4.21 6.25 20.76
CA GLY A 123 4.09 5.68 22.09
C GLY A 123 5.44 5.45 22.76
N ALA A 124 5.43 5.12 24.04
CA ALA A 124 6.61 4.63 24.76
C ALA A 124 6.97 3.26 24.19
N GLY A 125 8.11 3.18 23.49
CA GLY A 125 8.54 1.94 22.82
C GLY A 125 8.67 0.75 23.77
N GLY A 126 8.35 -0.42 23.25
CA GLY A 126 8.51 -1.70 23.93
C GLY A 126 8.18 -2.84 22.96
N PRO A 127 8.58 -4.09 23.27
CA PRO A 127 8.14 -5.22 22.49
C PRO A 127 6.62 -5.37 22.60
N PHE A 128 5.96 -5.53 21.47
CA PHE A 128 4.52 -5.59 21.41
C PHE A 128 4.02 -7.00 21.58
N GLN A 129 3.00 -7.11 22.39
CA GLN A 129 2.33 -8.36 22.66
C GLN A 129 1.00 -8.42 21.87
N LYS A 130 0.72 -9.61 21.38
CA LYS A 130 -0.54 -10.01 20.80
C LYS A 130 -1.69 -9.73 21.77
N SER A 131 -2.72 -9.04 21.32
CA SER A 131 -3.88 -8.81 22.19
C SER A 131 -4.91 -9.95 22.17
N PHE A 132 -4.95 -10.75 21.09
CA PHE A 132 -5.89 -11.86 20.96
C PHE A 132 -5.31 -13.01 20.13
N PRO A 133 -5.71 -14.29 20.38
CA PRO A 133 -5.22 -15.47 19.64
C PRO A 133 -5.85 -15.60 18.25
N ILE A 134 -6.10 -14.48 17.55
CA ILE A 134 -6.88 -14.46 16.30
C ILE A 134 -6.08 -15.02 15.13
N TRP A 135 -4.73 -14.88 15.17
CA TRP A 135 -3.87 -15.36 14.09
C TRP A 135 -2.78 -16.29 14.59
N PRO A 136 -3.02 -17.62 14.54
CA PRO A 136 -1.99 -18.60 14.88
C PRO A 136 -0.73 -18.38 14.06
N GLY A 137 0.44 -18.44 14.71
CA GLY A 137 1.75 -18.24 14.07
C GLY A 137 2.20 -16.79 13.99
N VAL A 138 1.43 -15.83 14.50
CA VAL A 138 1.88 -14.44 14.66
C VAL A 138 1.83 -14.11 16.14
N GLU A 139 2.96 -14.23 16.81
CA GLU A 139 3.09 -14.06 18.26
C GLU A 139 3.68 -12.69 18.61
N ARG A 140 4.64 -12.23 17.80
CA ARG A 140 5.42 -11.03 18.08
C ARG A 140 5.69 -10.22 16.81
N LEU A 141 5.36 -8.93 16.85
CA LEU A 141 5.82 -7.95 15.88
C LEU A 141 6.89 -7.07 16.54
N ASP A 142 8.01 -6.85 15.87
CA ASP A 142 9.03 -5.90 16.32
C ASP A 142 8.76 -4.53 15.71
N LEU A 143 8.28 -3.64 16.54
CA LEU A 143 7.72 -2.35 16.13
C LEU A 143 8.63 -1.21 16.63
N LEU A 144 9.54 -0.76 15.79
CA LEU A 144 10.35 0.43 16.03
C LEU A 144 10.19 1.39 14.83
N PRO A 145 9.73 2.61 15.05
CA PRO A 145 9.28 3.24 16.29
C PRO A 145 7.91 2.75 16.74
N ALA A 146 7.67 2.79 18.05
CA ALA A 146 6.37 2.49 18.62
C ALA A 146 5.38 3.60 18.27
N ARG A 147 4.35 3.25 17.54
CA ARG A 147 3.23 4.14 17.22
C ARG A 147 1.91 3.46 17.54
N THR A 148 0.91 4.24 17.87
CA THR A 148 -0.44 3.76 18.18
C THR A 148 -1.48 4.50 17.34
N LEU A 149 -2.60 3.83 17.11
CA LEU A 149 -3.73 4.37 16.38
C LEU A 149 -4.71 5.03 17.33
N GLU A 150 -5.15 6.25 17.01
CA GLU A 150 -6.19 6.97 17.73
C GLU A 150 -7.17 7.59 16.73
N GLY A 151 -8.41 7.85 17.17
CA GLY A 151 -9.40 8.59 16.39
C GLY A 151 -10.75 7.91 16.26
N ILE A 152 -11.66 8.58 15.58
CA ILE A 152 -13.07 8.20 15.45
C ILE A 152 -13.23 6.86 14.69
N ALA A 153 -12.39 6.61 13.71
CA ALA A 153 -12.41 5.35 12.93
C ALA A 153 -12.16 4.11 13.79
N MET A 154 -11.58 4.28 14.99
CA MET A 154 -11.36 3.18 15.93
C MET A 154 -12.63 2.74 16.67
N ASN A 155 -13.71 3.52 16.62
CA ASN A 155 -14.99 3.14 17.18
C ASN A 155 -15.56 1.95 16.39
N GLY A 156 -15.66 0.79 17.04
CA GLY A 156 -16.07 -0.48 16.43
C GLY A 156 -14.94 -1.30 15.81
N ALA A 157 -13.70 -0.83 15.87
CA ALA A 157 -12.53 -1.61 15.49
C ALA A 157 -12.14 -2.60 16.61
N HIS A 158 -11.57 -3.73 16.19
CA HIS A 158 -11.01 -4.72 17.09
C HIS A 158 -9.48 -4.62 17.07
N ALA A 159 -8.86 -4.33 18.21
CA ALA A 159 -7.41 -4.33 18.32
C ALA A 159 -6.85 -5.74 18.07
N LEU A 160 -5.89 -5.85 17.14
CA LEU A 160 -5.17 -7.09 16.87
C LEU A 160 -3.84 -7.12 17.63
N PHE A 161 -3.14 -5.98 17.68
CA PHE A 161 -1.91 -5.79 18.44
C PHE A 161 -2.00 -4.51 19.26
N LEU A 162 -1.50 -4.55 20.48
CA LEU A 162 -1.49 -3.44 21.43
C LEU A 162 -0.07 -3.05 21.82
N SER A 163 0.11 -1.77 22.09
CA SER A 163 1.24 -1.23 22.86
C SER A 163 0.68 -0.67 24.18
N GLY A 164 0.85 -1.40 25.27
CA GLY A 164 0.09 -1.16 26.47
C GLY A 164 -1.41 -1.34 26.20
N GLU A 165 -2.21 -0.28 26.39
CA GLU A 165 -3.66 -0.30 26.14
C GLU A 165 -4.04 0.24 24.75
N ASN A 166 -3.08 0.78 23.99
CA ASN A 166 -3.34 1.44 22.73
C ASN A 166 -3.16 0.51 21.52
N PRO A 167 -4.09 0.50 20.57
CA PRO A 167 -3.98 -0.33 19.38
C PRO A 167 -2.85 0.15 18.47
N VAL A 168 -2.05 -0.80 18.01
CA VAL A 168 -1.01 -0.62 16.99
C VAL A 168 -1.50 -1.13 15.64
N VAL A 169 -2.19 -2.26 15.68
CA VAL A 169 -2.89 -2.83 14.53
C VAL A 169 -4.33 -3.09 14.94
N ALA A 170 -5.26 -2.65 14.13
CA ALA A 170 -6.68 -2.83 14.38
C ALA A 170 -7.42 -3.34 13.14
N ARG A 171 -8.45 -4.12 13.36
CA ARG A 171 -9.36 -4.63 12.34
C ARG A 171 -10.68 -3.88 12.41
N LEU A 172 -11.12 -3.34 11.31
CA LEU A 172 -12.43 -2.69 11.15
C LEU A 172 -13.28 -3.52 10.19
N PRO A 173 -14.30 -4.25 10.67
CA PRO A 173 -15.22 -4.99 9.81
C PRO A 173 -16.02 -4.06 8.91
N MET A 174 -16.15 -4.40 7.62
CA MET A 174 -16.83 -3.61 6.60
C MET A 174 -17.71 -4.53 5.74
N GLY A 175 -18.92 -4.82 6.18
CA GLY A 175 -19.82 -5.74 5.48
C GLY A 175 -19.23 -7.15 5.40
N ARG A 176 -18.96 -7.67 4.17
CA ARG A 176 -18.31 -8.99 3.99
C ARG A 176 -16.79 -8.92 4.01
N GLY A 177 -16.20 -7.74 3.90
CA GLY A 177 -14.77 -7.50 3.96
C GLY A 177 -14.36 -6.72 5.19
N GLU A 178 -13.21 -6.08 5.12
CA GLU A 178 -12.61 -5.43 6.28
C GLU A 178 -11.52 -4.43 5.88
N ALA A 179 -11.23 -3.47 6.77
CA ALA A 179 -9.97 -2.74 6.76
C ALA A 179 -9.08 -3.23 7.92
N ILE A 180 -7.79 -3.35 7.66
CA ILE A 180 -6.75 -3.56 8.68
C ILE A 180 -5.92 -2.27 8.73
N LEU A 181 -5.99 -1.58 9.85
CA LEU A 181 -5.23 -0.37 10.09
C LEU A 181 -3.96 -0.72 10.85
N SER A 182 -2.82 -0.18 10.44
CA SER A 182 -1.53 -0.37 11.13
C SER A 182 -0.83 0.97 11.31
N ALA A 183 -0.36 1.27 12.50
CA ALA A 183 0.47 2.45 12.79
C ALA A 183 1.96 2.23 12.46
N VAL A 184 2.33 1.08 11.92
CA VAL A 184 3.74 0.67 11.73
C VAL A 184 3.96 0.07 10.34
N PRO A 185 4.01 0.91 9.31
CA PRO A 185 4.24 0.46 7.94
C PRO A 185 5.60 -0.22 7.77
N GLU A 186 6.56 0.05 8.64
CA GLU A 186 7.92 -0.50 8.60
C GLU A 186 7.97 -2.03 8.63
N ILE A 187 6.96 -2.69 9.19
CA ILE A 187 6.91 -4.17 9.25
C ILE A 187 6.86 -4.82 7.86
N PHE A 188 6.44 -4.07 6.84
CA PHE A 188 6.37 -4.55 5.46
C PHE A 188 7.65 -4.26 4.65
N GLN A 189 8.58 -3.44 5.19
CA GLN A 189 9.81 -3.08 4.50
C GLN A 189 10.73 -4.27 4.27
N ASN A 190 11.46 -4.25 3.17
CA ASN A 190 12.44 -5.28 2.80
C ASN A 190 13.46 -5.54 3.93
N GLY A 191 13.95 -4.49 4.59
CA GLY A 191 14.91 -4.59 5.68
C GLY A 191 14.34 -5.14 6.99
N ARG A 192 13.02 -5.30 7.10
CA ARG A 192 12.36 -5.70 8.34
C ARG A 192 11.49 -6.95 8.20
N LEU A 193 11.20 -7.37 6.99
CA LEU A 193 10.25 -8.45 6.72
C LEU A 193 10.67 -9.80 7.36
N ALA A 194 11.97 -10.05 7.50
CA ALA A 194 12.48 -11.26 8.14
C ALA A 194 12.63 -11.16 9.68
N ILE A 195 12.22 -10.03 10.29
CA ILE A 195 12.33 -9.82 11.72
C ILE A 195 11.06 -10.33 12.42
N ALA A 196 11.22 -11.05 13.54
CA ALA A 196 10.12 -11.59 14.33
C ALA A 196 9.10 -12.33 13.41
N ASP A 197 7.81 -12.06 13.59
CA ASP A 197 6.74 -12.71 12.81
C ASP A 197 6.18 -11.82 11.69
N HIS A 198 6.96 -10.83 11.19
CA HIS A 198 6.47 -9.91 10.16
C HIS A 198 6.06 -10.64 8.88
N LEU A 199 6.83 -11.66 8.47
CA LEU A 199 6.50 -12.45 7.29
C LEU A 199 5.20 -13.25 7.48
N ALA A 200 5.04 -13.90 8.63
CA ALA A 200 3.81 -14.62 8.97
C ALA A 200 2.61 -13.65 9.06
N PHE A 201 2.83 -12.44 9.56
CA PHE A 201 1.82 -11.38 9.58
C PHE A 201 1.41 -10.97 8.16
N LEU A 202 2.38 -10.73 7.26
CA LEU A 202 2.11 -10.43 5.86
C LEU A 202 1.28 -11.54 5.20
N GLU A 203 1.61 -12.81 5.42
CA GLU A 203 0.85 -13.95 4.90
C GLU A 203 -0.60 -13.97 5.38
N ARG A 204 -0.81 -13.71 6.68
CA ARG A 204 -2.15 -13.65 7.26
C ARG A 204 -2.98 -12.50 6.70
N LEU A 205 -2.34 -11.36 6.46
CA LEU A 205 -3.00 -10.23 5.81
C LEU A 205 -3.37 -10.54 4.37
N ALA A 206 -2.46 -11.15 3.62
CA ALA A 206 -2.69 -11.51 2.23
C ALA A 206 -3.76 -12.60 2.05
N GLY A 207 -3.93 -13.49 3.05
CA GLY A 207 -4.80 -14.66 2.92
C GLY A 207 -4.21 -15.74 2.01
N THR A 208 -4.92 -16.87 1.83
CA THR A 208 -4.40 -18.02 1.05
C THR A 208 -4.66 -17.89 -0.43
N ASP A 209 -5.90 -17.57 -0.84
CA ASP A 209 -6.35 -17.68 -2.24
C ASP A 209 -6.85 -16.35 -2.82
N ARG A 210 -6.41 -15.25 -2.24
CA ARG A 210 -6.85 -13.90 -2.64
C ARG A 210 -5.81 -13.24 -3.55
N PRO A 211 -6.22 -12.58 -4.65
CA PRO A 211 -5.31 -11.73 -5.39
C PRO A 211 -4.88 -10.53 -4.54
N VAL A 212 -3.59 -10.20 -4.61
CA VAL A 212 -2.95 -9.15 -3.82
C VAL A 212 -2.54 -7.99 -4.71
N PHE A 213 -2.87 -6.78 -4.28
CA PHE A 213 -2.48 -5.55 -4.98
C PHE A 213 -1.68 -4.66 -4.02
N PHE A 214 -0.63 -4.03 -4.54
CA PHE A 214 0.09 -2.95 -3.87
C PHE A 214 -0.32 -1.63 -4.48
N ASP A 215 -0.80 -0.69 -3.66
CA ASP A 215 -1.30 0.61 -4.11
C ASP A 215 -0.14 1.58 -4.38
N GLU A 216 0.32 1.62 -5.62
CA GLU A 216 1.36 2.54 -6.08
C GLU A 216 0.80 3.94 -6.42
N SER A 217 -0.52 4.08 -6.51
CA SER A 217 -1.15 5.36 -6.83
C SER A 217 -0.93 6.42 -5.75
N VAL A 218 -0.71 5.97 -4.50
CA VAL A 218 -0.47 6.85 -3.34
C VAL A 218 0.98 7.35 -3.23
N HIS A 219 1.89 6.79 -4.02
CA HIS A 219 3.31 7.16 -4.05
C HIS A 219 3.68 8.11 -5.20
N GLY A 220 2.73 8.92 -5.67
CA GLY A 220 2.97 9.94 -6.68
C GLY A 220 2.90 9.47 -8.13
N GLY A 221 2.49 8.22 -8.38
CA GLY A 221 2.35 7.67 -9.73
C GLY A 221 1.18 8.24 -10.55
N ALA A 222 0.19 8.85 -9.89
CA ALA A 222 -1.00 9.38 -10.56
C ALA A 222 -0.88 10.86 -10.99
N GLY A 223 0.22 11.54 -10.65
CA GLY A 223 0.36 13.00 -10.81
C GLY A 223 1.34 13.46 -11.89
N SER A 224 1.99 12.59 -12.63
CA SER A 224 2.68 13.03 -13.83
C SER A 224 1.65 13.26 -14.94
N THR A 225 1.11 14.46 -15.05
CA THR A 225 0.54 14.97 -16.29
C THR A 225 1.49 14.56 -17.41
N GLY A 226 1.08 13.55 -18.18
CA GLY A 226 1.89 13.11 -19.29
C GLY A 226 2.10 14.29 -20.25
N VAL A 227 3.28 14.38 -20.85
CA VAL A 227 3.62 15.42 -21.85
C VAL A 227 2.50 15.64 -22.89
N LEU A 228 1.66 14.63 -23.12
CA LEU A 228 0.49 14.68 -24.00
C LEU A 228 -0.70 15.49 -23.45
N GLU A 229 -0.84 15.66 -22.12
CA GLU A 229 -1.88 16.54 -21.55
C GLU A 229 -1.48 18.02 -21.62
N ILE A 230 -0.16 18.30 -21.64
CA ILE A 230 0.35 19.66 -21.79
C ILE A 230 0.22 20.15 -23.25
N LEU A 231 0.23 19.22 -24.20
CA LEU A 231 0.12 19.55 -25.65
C LEU A 231 -1.33 19.55 -26.15
N GLY A 232 -2.32 19.18 -25.32
CA GLY A 232 -3.75 19.13 -25.64
C GLY A 232 -4.58 20.25 -25.03
N ALA A 233 -3.96 21.27 -24.44
CA ALA A 233 -4.61 22.45 -23.88
C ALA A 233 -4.45 23.67 -24.81
#